data_67d6a55eb8ed92ef2dde32b73ae10ebe
#
_entry.id   67d6a55eb8ed92ef2dde32b73ae10ebe
#
_cell.length_a   1.000
_cell.length_b   1.000
_cell.length_c   1.000
_cell.angle_alpha   90.00
_cell.angle_beta   90.00
_cell.angle_gamma   90.00
#
_symmetry.space_group_name_H-M   'P 1'
#
loop_
_entity.id
_entity.type
_entity.pdbx_description
1 polymer ?
#
loop_
_entity_poly.entity_id
_entity_poly.type
_entity_poly.pdbx_seq_one_letter_code
_entity_poly.pdbx_strand_id
1 'polypeptide(L)'
;WYEALEQGVREGKVPFALCHGQEMYAYMDGHPEFDALFSRAMDEVESLGGDSFAVAFDWSAFDRVIDVGGSKGAKSAAILRRNLHLRALVVDRPQVVAQARAWWSRQGEPSCKERIEFVEGDALTGPLPAADGARAAYLLSAVLHGFDDATCVEVLRQVVIAVGTTDAVIVLLELVMPEHNADLTSASFDMQMFMGTRGRERSLREWEAVFSQSGVVLVEAILLASFGRMLVLRRVTGHSVRG
;
A
#
# COMPACT_ATOMS: atom_id res chain seq x y z
N TRP A 1 22.02 8.74 5.26
CA TRP A 1 22.02 7.41 5.92
C TRP A 1 22.86 6.36 5.19
N TYR A 2 23.36 6.61 3.98
CA TYR A 2 24.28 5.70 3.29
C TYR A 2 25.57 5.42 4.08
N GLU A 3 26.01 6.36 4.91
CA GLU A 3 27.17 6.22 5.78
C GLU A 3 27.01 5.08 6.80
N ALA A 4 25.77 4.75 7.19
CA ALA A 4 25.46 3.68 8.11
C ALA A 4 25.13 2.34 7.42
N LEU A 5 25.26 2.23 6.10
CA LEU A 5 24.89 1.02 5.36
C LEU A 5 25.68 -0.21 5.84
N GLU A 6 26.99 -0.11 5.95
CA GLU A 6 27.84 -1.24 6.41
C GLU A 6 27.46 -1.69 7.81
N GLN A 7 27.25 -0.73 8.71
CA GLN A 7 26.83 -1.04 10.09
C GLN A 7 25.44 -1.66 10.10
N GLY A 8 24.49 -1.12 9.32
CA GLY A 8 23.14 -1.66 9.19
C GLY A 8 23.13 -3.12 8.75
N VAL A 9 23.92 -3.46 7.72
CA VAL A 9 24.06 -4.84 7.23
C VAL A 9 24.67 -5.75 8.30
N ARG A 10 25.72 -5.32 8.99
CA ARG A 10 26.39 -6.12 10.03
C ARG A 10 25.51 -6.39 11.25
N GLU A 11 24.71 -5.41 11.64
CA GLU A 11 23.91 -5.45 12.87
C GLU A 11 22.43 -5.83 12.64
N GLY A 12 21.99 -5.96 11.38
CA GLY A 12 20.58 -6.16 11.04
C GLY A 12 19.69 -4.99 11.46
N LYS A 13 20.22 -3.76 11.36
CA LYS A 13 19.53 -2.52 11.75
C LYS A 13 19.28 -1.63 10.56
N VAL A 14 18.20 -0.84 10.64
CA VAL A 14 17.84 0.16 9.62
C VAL A 14 18.88 1.28 9.60
N PRO A 15 19.60 1.52 8.49
CA PRO A 15 20.59 2.59 8.39
C PRO A 15 20.06 3.97 8.73
N PHE A 16 18.81 4.29 8.31
CA PHE A 16 18.16 5.55 8.69
C PHE A 16 18.08 5.72 10.20
N ALA A 17 17.62 4.69 10.91
CA ALA A 17 17.49 4.74 12.36
C ALA A 17 18.85 4.83 13.08
N LEU A 18 19.90 4.23 12.53
CA LEU A 18 21.27 4.37 13.04
C LEU A 18 21.78 5.82 12.93
N CYS A 19 21.45 6.52 11.82
CA CYS A 19 21.87 7.90 11.61
C CYS A 19 21.06 8.92 12.42
N HIS A 20 19.76 8.70 12.56
CA HIS A 20 18.83 9.70 13.10
C HIS A 20 18.29 9.35 14.50
N GLY A 21 18.63 8.18 15.03
CA GLY A 21 18.20 7.72 16.36
C GLY A 21 16.72 7.35 16.48
N GLN A 22 15.99 7.36 15.37
CA GLN A 22 14.56 7.03 15.30
C GLN A 22 14.15 6.52 13.92
N GLU A 23 13.02 5.85 13.85
CA GLU A 23 12.45 5.34 12.61
C GLU A 23 12.04 6.48 11.67
N MET A 24 12.06 6.24 10.35
CA MET A 24 11.86 7.28 9.33
C MET A 24 10.52 8.02 9.45
N TYR A 25 9.42 7.31 9.66
CA TYR A 25 8.10 7.94 9.80
C TYR A 25 7.99 8.80 11.06
N ALA A 26 8.55 8.35 12.18
CA ALA A 26 8.60 9.14 13.40
C ALA A 26 9.51 10.38 13.25
N TYR A 27 10.58 10.26 12.46
CA TYR A 27 11.42 11.40 12.11
C TYR A 27 10.67 12.42 11.27
N MET A 28 9.89 11.97 10.27
CA MET A 28 9.08 12.84 9.41
C MET A 28 8.05 13.64 10.20
N ASP A 29 7.41 13.05 11.22
CA ASP A 29 6.46 13.74 12.08
C ASP A 29 7.07 14.95 12.80
N GLY A 30 8.36 14.88 13.14
CA GLY A 30 9.13 15.97 13.75
C GLY A 30 9.82 16.91 12.77
N HIS A 31 9.85 16.60 11.46
CA HIS A 31 10.62 17.32 10.44
C HIS A 31 9.78 17.60 9.17
N PRO A 32 8.89 18.60 9.21
CA PRO A 32 7.92 18.87 8.12
C PRO A 32 8.58 19.14 6.75
N GLU A 33 9.78 19.73 6.73
CA GLU A 33 10.51 19.97 5.48
C GLU A 33 10.99 18.68 4.83
N PHE A 34 11.45 17.73 5.65
CA PHE A 34 11.84 16.40 5.18
C PHE A 34 10.62 15.60 4.71
N ASP A 35 9.51 15.63 5.47
CA ASP A 35 8.24 15.00 5.09
C ASP A 35 7.75 15.54 3.74
N ALA A 36 7.77 16.85 3.54
CA ALA A 36 7.38 17.47 2.27
C ALA A 36 8.31 17.10 1.10
N LEU A 37 9.62 16.98 1.35
CA LEU A 37 10.58 16.52 0.33
C LEU A 37 10.34 15.05 -0.01
N PHE A 38 10.18 14.19 0.98
CA PHE A 38 9.90 12.77 0.80
C PHE A 38 8.59 12.55 0.04
N SER A 39 7.52 13.27 0.41
CA SER A 39 6.22 13.19 -0.27
C SER A 39 6.33 13.57 -1.75
N ARG A 40 7.10 14.61 -2.11
CA ARG A 40 7.34 14.96 -3.53
C ARG A 40 8.13 13.86 -4.26
N ALA A 41 9.15 13.30 -3.63
CA ALA A 41 9.91 12.21 -4.21
C ALA A 41 9.04 10.97 -4.46
N MET A 42 8.12 10.66 -3.56
CA MET A 42 7.17 9.56 -3.74
C MET A 42 6.16 9.83 -4.86
N ASP A 43 5.67 11.06 -5.01
CA ASP A 43 4.83 11.45 -6.15
C ASP A 43 5.55 11.19 -7.49
N GLU A 44 6.85 11.50 -7.59
CA GLU A 44 7.66 11.24 -8.80
C GLU A 44 7.86 9.74 -9.05
N VAL A 45 8.20 8.97 -8.01
CA VAL A 45 8.33 7.50 -8.11
C VAL A 45 7.01 6.87 -8.52
N GLU A 46 5.89 7.32 -7.94
CA GLU A 46 4.56 6.84 -8.28
C GLU A 46 4.23 7.08 -9.77
N SER A 47 4.64 8.22 -10.32
CA SER A 47 4.43 8.55 -11.73
C SER A 47 5.11 7.58 -12.69
N LEU A 48 6.24 6.97 -12.30
CA LEU A 48 6.96 5.96 -13.08
C LEU A 48 6.16 4.64 -13.21
N GLY A 49 5.32 4.33 -12.23
CA GLY A 49 4.46 3.14 -12.22
C GLY A 49 3.32 3.20 -13.24
N GLY A 50 2.92 4.40 -13.67
CA GLY A 50 1.81 4.62 -14.58
C GLY A 50 0.48 4.11 -14.05
N ASP A 51 -0.54 4.09 -14.90
CA ASP A 51 -1.93 3.75 -14.56
C ASP A 51 -2.38 2.38 -15.06
N SER A 52 -1.46 1.48 -15.41
CA SER A 52 -1.79 0.15 -15.95
C SER A 52 -2.67 -0.68 -15.00
N PHE A 53 -2.50 -0.51 -13.69
CA PHE A 53 -3.33 -1.16 -12.65
C PHE A 53 -4.82 -0.78 -12.78
N ALA A 54 -5.13 0.43 -13.26
CA ALA A 54 -6.51 0.91 -13.40
C ALA A 54 -7.28 0.25 -14.58
N VAL A 55 -6.56 -0.48 -15.46
CA VAL A 55 -7.15 -1.23 -16.58
C VAL A 55 -6.87 -2.72 -16.52
N ALA A 56 -5.89 -3.16 -15.75
CA ALA A 56 -5.48 -4.55 -15.66
C ALA A 56 -6.45 -5.41 -14.81
N PHE A 57 -7.35 -4.76 -14.07
CA PHE A 57 -8.31 -5.41 -13.19
C PHE A 57 -9.71 -4.85 -13.42
N ASP A 58 -10.74 -5.68 -13.28
CA ASP A 58 -12.13 -5.26 -13.47
C ASP A 58 -12.68 -4.51 -12.24
N TRP A 59 -12.30 -3.24 -12.13
CA TRP A 59 -12.82 -2.34 -11.11
C TRP A 59 -14.32 -2.08 -11.23
N SER A 60 -14.92 -2.32 -12.41
CA SER A 60 -16.34 -2.08 -12.63
C SER A 60 -17.27 -2.99 -11.81
N ALA A 61 -16.72 -4.11 -11.33
CA ALA A 61 -17.41 -5.04 -10.45
C ALA A 61 -17.68 -4.50 -9.04
N PHE A 62 -17.09 -3.35 -8.66
CA PHE A 62 -17.17 -2.79 -7.32
C PHE A 62 -17.96 -1.48 -7.29
N ASP A 63 -18.44 -1.10 -6.10
CA ASP A 63 -19.11 0.17 -5.83
C ASP A 63 -18.18 1.14 -5.09
N ARG A 64 -17.20 0.60 -4.35
CA ARG A 64 -16.28 1.39 -3.53
C ARG A 64 -14.86 0.82 -3.57
N VAL A 65 -13.89 1.73 -3.62
CA VAL A 65 -12.48 1.45 -3.31
C VAL A 65 -12.16 2.05 -1.95
N ILE A 66 -11.54 1.28 -1.06
CA ILE A 66 -11.02 1.72 0.23
C ILE A 66 -9.50 1.66 0.11
N ASP A 67 -8.87 2.81 -0.05
CA ASP A 67 -7.45 2.98 -0.36
C ASP A 67 -6.68 3.25 0.93
N VAL A 68 -6.07 2.21 1.48
CA VAL A 68 -5.39 2.23 2.78
C VAL A 68 -3.94 2.64 2.60
N GLY A 69 -3.53 3.75 3.22
CA GLY A 69 -2.23 4.37 2.99
C GLY A 69 -2.17 5.09 1.64
N GLY A 70 -3.33 5.55 1.13
CA GLY A 70 -3.46 6.06 -0.23
C GLY A 70 -2.95 7.50 -0.46
N SER A 71 -2.33 8.13 0.55
CA SER A 71 -1.75 9.47 0.45
C SER A 71 -2.73 10.49 -0.14
N LYS A 72 -2.39 11.14 -1.25
CA LYS A 72 -3.27 12.09 -1.96
C LYS A 72 -4.34 11.43 -2.81
N GLY A 73 -4.43 10.09 -2.83
CA GLY A 73 -5.45 9.34 -3.57
C GLY A 73 -5.20 9.29 -5.08
N ALA A 74 -3.96 9.36 -5.54
CA ALA A 74 -3.63 9.33 -6.97
C ALA A 74 -4.07 8.01 -7.63
N LYS A 75 -3.86 6.86 -6.97
CA LYS A 75 -4.33 5.55 -7.45
C LYS A 75 -5.85 5.49 -7.50
N SER A 76 -6.51 5.92 -6.44
CA SER A 76 -7.97 6.04 -6.40
C SER A 76 -8.50 6.91 -7.53
N ALA A 77 -7.89 8.07 -7.79
CA ALA A 77 -8.30 8.96 -8.89
C ALA A 77 -8.15 8.30 -10.26
N ALA A 78 -7.05 7.57 -10.51
CA ALA A 78 -6.84 6.84 -11.75
C ALA A 78 -7.93 5.76 -12.00
N ILE A 79 -8.35 5.05 -10.95
CA ILE A 79 -9.45 4.08 -11.00
C ILE A 79 -10.79 4.80 -11.26
N LEU A 80 -11.06 5.89 -10.54
CA LEU A 80 -12.31 6.66 -10.66
C LEU A 80 -12.51 7.29 -12.03
N ARG A 81 -11.44 7.74 -12.69
CA ARG A 81 -11.53 8.30 -14.07
C ARG A 81 -12.13 7.30 -15.05
N ARG A 82 -11.87 6.02 -14.86
CA ARG A 82 -12.30 4.93 -15.74
C ARG A 82 -13.63 4.30 -15.32
N ASN A 83 -14.03 4.51 -14.07
CA ASN A 83 -15.22 3.89 -13.47
C ASN A 83 -16.09 4.95 -12.81
N LEU A 84 -17.01 5.56 -13.60
CA LEU A 84 -17.78 6.74 -13.19
C LEU A 84 -18.76 6.48 -12.04
N HIS A 85 -19.15 5.23 -11.81
CA HIS A 85 -20.04 4.84 -10.71
C HIS A 85 -19.29 4.62 -9.39
N LEU A 86 -17.98 4.37 -9.43
CA LEU A 86 -17.19 4.10 -8.25
C LEU A 86 -17.01 5.33 -7.36
N ARG A 87 -16.93 5.07 -6.08
CA ARG A 87 -16.49 6.02 -5.04
C ARG A 87 -15.20 5.50 -4.39
N ALA A 88 -14.36 6.40 -3.93
CA ALA A 88 -13.14 6.04 -3.21
C ALA A 88 -13.15 6.67 -1.81
N LEU A 89 -12.65 5.91 -0.84
CA LEU A 89 -12.40 6.34 0.52
C LEU A 89 -10.91 6.13 0.79
N VAL A 90 -10.14 7.20 0.86
CA VAL A 90 -8.71 7.17 1.13
C VAL A 90 -8.48 7.27 2.62
N VAL A 91 -7.77 6.32 3.18
CA VAL A 91 -7.45 6.23 4.61
C VAL A 91 -5.96 6.48 4.80
N ASP A 92 -5.60 7.48 5.61
CA ASP A 92 -4.19 7.77 5.90
C ASP A 92 -4.06 8.49 7.25
N ARG A 93 -2.83 8.73 7.70
CA ARG A 93 -2.52 9.46 8.93
C ARG A 93 -3.11 10.89 8.89
N PRO A 94 -3.47 11.48 10.06
CA PRO A 94 -4.17 12.77 10.12
C PRO A 94 -3.50 13.90 9.33
N GLN A 95 -2.18 14.03 9.42
CA GLN A 95 -1.43 15.06 8.70
C GLN A 95 -1.46 14.86 7.18
N VAL A 96 -1.43 13.61 6.71
CA VAL A 96 -1.52 13.26 5.27
C VAL A 96 -2.92 13.58 4.76
N VAL A 97 -3.95 13.22 5.50
CA VAL A 97 -5.36 13.53 5.18
C VAL A 97 -5.59 15.04 5.08
N ALA A 98 -5.04 15.81 6.03
CA ALA A 98 -5.14 17.28 5.98
C ALA A 98 -4.48 17.86 4.71
N GLN A 99 -3.29 17.38 4.36
CA GLN A 99 -2.59 17.78 3.14
C GLN A 99 -3.36 17.37 1.88
N ALA A 100 -3.89 16.14 1.83
CA ALA A 100 -4.69 15.63 0.72
C ALA A 100 -5.95 16.49 0.50
N ARG A 101 -6.73 16.75 1.54
CA ARG A 101 -7.92 17.61 1.48
C ARG A 101 -7.59 19.01 0.98
N ALA A 102 -6.49 19.61 1.47
CA ALA A 102 -6.03 20.93 1.03
C ALA A 102 -5.59 20.93 -0.45
N TRP A 103 -4.95 19.88 -0.91
CA TRP A 103 -4.57 19.72 -2.31
C TRP A 103 -5.81 19.56 -3.20
N TRP A 104 -6.74 18.66 -2.86
CA TRP A 104 -7.96 18.40 -3.62
C TRP A 104 -8.90 19.60 -3.69
N SER A 105 -8.95 20.43 -2.65
CA SER A 105 -9.74 21.67 -2.69
C SER A 105 -9.26 22.63 -3.77
N ARG A 106 -7.94 22.69 -4.02
CA ARG A 106 -7.30 23.63 -4.95
C ARG A 106 -7.08 23.05 -6.35
N GLN A 107 -6.66 21.80 -6.43
CA GLN A 107 -6.15 21.17 -7.66
C GLN A 107 -6.87 19.85 -8.01
N GLY A 108 -7.85 19.43 -7.19
CA GLY A 108 -8.58 18.18 -7.41
C GLY A 108 -9.34 18.21 -8.72
N GLU A 109 -9.25 17.10 -9.45
CA GLU A 109 -9.94 16.92 -10.72
C GLU A 109 -11.47 16.90 -10.52
N PRO A 110 -12.25 17.75 -11.22
CA PRO A 110 -13.69 17.86 -10.99
C PRO A 110 -14.44 16.53 -11.13
N SER A 111 -14.04 15.69 -12.08
CA SER A 111 -14.66 14.39 -12.33
C SER A 111 -14.53 13.39 -11.17
N CYS A 112 -13.53 13.56 -10.31
CA CYS A 112 -13.26 12.69 -9.17
C CYS A 112 -13.62 13.33 -7.83
N LYS A 113 -13.58 14.66 -7.75
CA LYS A 113 -13.65 15.44 -6.49
C LYS A 113 -14.86 15.11 -5.62
N GLU A 114 -16.03 14.84 -6.20
CA GLU A 114 -17.25 14.49 -5.48
C GLU A 114 -17.36 12.99 -5.13
N ARG A 115 -16.41 12.20 -5.62
CA ARG A 115 -16.42 10.74 -5.49
C ARG A 115 -15.22 10.18 -4.69
N ILE A 116 -14.32 11.08 -4.25
CA ILE A 116 -13.17 10.72 -3.41
C ILE A 116 -13.32 11.41 -2.06
N GLU A 117 -13.20 10.63 -1.00
CA GLU A 117 -13.27 11.08 0.38
C GLU A 117 -11.97 10.70 1.10
N PHE A 118 -11.59 11.48 2.10
CA PHE A 118 -10.38 11.25 2.90
C PHE A 118 -10.76 11.11 4.37
N VAL A 119 -10.32 10.05 5.01
CA VAL A 119 -10.55 9.78 6.43
C VAL A 119 -9.24 9.48 7.14
N GLU A 120 -9.16 9.94 8.36
CA GLU A 120 -8.03 9.65 9.22
C GLU A 120 -8.10 8.20 9.71
N GLY A 121 -6.97 7.49 9.67
CA GLY A 121 -6.86 6.13 10.13
C GLY A 121 -5.42 5.65 10.08
N ASP A 122 -5.17 4.56 10.78
CA ASP A 122 -3.88 3.92 10.83
C ASP A 122 -4.07 2.41 10.57
N ALA A 123 -3.43 1.92 9.53
CA ALA A 123 -3.51 0.52 9.15
C ALA A 123 -2.94 -0.44 10.22
N LEU A 124 -2.06 0.06 11.10
CA LEU A 124 -1.44 -0.73 12.18
C LEU A 124 -2.37 -0.87 13.39
N THR A 125 -3.06 0.21 13.76
CA THR A 125 -3.84 0.26 15.00
C THR A 125 -5.34 0.09 14.77
N GLY A 126 -5.82 0.28 13.53
CA GLY A 126 -7.24 0.19 13.17
C GLY A 126 -8.16 1.12 14.00
N PRO A 127 -9.46 0.97 13.96
CA PRO A 127 -10.18 0.17 12.96
C PRO A 127 -10.14 0.81 11.57
N LEU A 128 -10.07 0.01 10.54
CA LEU A 128 -10.25 0.46 9.16
C LEU A 128 -11.74 0.57 8.82
N PRO A 129 -12.14 1.44 7.86
CA PRO A 129 -13.52 1.54 7.40
C PRO A 129 -14.04 0.20 6.92
N ALA A 130 -15.22 -0.20 7.37
CA ALA A 130 -15.86 -1.44 6.99
C ALA A 130 -16.38 -1.39 5.54
N ALA A 131 -16.52 -2.55 4.91
CA ALA A 131 -17.12 -2.68 3.59
C ALA A 131 -18.63 -2.34 3.56
N ASP A 132 -19.32 -2.48 4.71
CA ASP A 132 -20.73 -2.09 4.94
C ASP A 132 -21.72 -2.63 3.88
N GLY A 133 -21.52 -3.87 3.45
CA GLY A 133 -22.38 -4.52 2.46
C GLY A 133 -22.18 -4.02 1.02
N ALA A 134 -21.35 -3.01 0.77
CA ALA A 134 -20.97 -2.59 -0.56
C ALA A 134 -20.05 -3.63 -1.22
N ARG A 135 -20.08 -3.71 -2.55
CA ARG A 135 -19.06 -4.44 -3.30
C ARG A 135 -17.78 -3.62 -3.25
N ALA A 136 -16.94 -3.91 -2.25
CA ALA A 136 -15.76 -3.10 -1.96
C ALA A 136 -14.46 -3.80 -2.38
N ALA A 137 -13.48 -3.00 -2.78
CA ALA A 137 -12.08 -3.40 -2.94
C ALA A 137 -11.22 -2.58 -1.98
N TYR A 138 -10.48 -3.27 -1.10
CA TYR A 138 -9.43 -2.64 -0.29
C TYR A 138 -8.16 -2.59 -1.12
N LEU A 139 -7.64 -1.41 -1.33
CA LEU A 139 -6.41 -1.17 -2.07
C LEU A 139 -5.29 -0.80 -1.09
N LEU A 140 -4.15 -1.47 -1.19
CA LEU A 140 -2.89 -1.09 -0.53
C LEU A 140 -1.82 -1.01 -1.62
N SER A 141 -1.33 0.18 -1.89
CA SER A 141 -0.33 0.41 -2.94
C SER A 141 0.97 0.90 -2.34
N ALA A 142 2.04 0.11 -2.44
CA ALA A 142 3.36 0.41 -1.89
C ALA A 142 3.29 0.76 -0.38
N VAL A 143 2.52 -0.03 0.37
CA VAL A 143 2.33 0.16 1.82
C VAL A 143 3.06 -0.92 2.60
N LEU A 144 2.84 -2.19 2.24
CA LEU A 144 3.31 -3.32 3.04
C LEU A 144 4.81 -3.55 2.88
N HIS A 145 5.41 -3.14 1.78
CA HIS A 145 6.85 -3.24 1.58
C HIS A 145 7.67 -2.43 2.60
N GLY A 146 7.08 -1.41 3.24
CA GLY A 146 7.73 -0.62 4.29
C GLY A 146 7.78 -1.31 5.66
N PHE A 147 7.20 -2.51 5.81
CA PHE A 147 7.07 -3.21 7.08
C PHE A 147 7.71 -4.60 7.06
N ASP A 148 8.10 -5.09 8.24
CA ASP A 148 8.49 -6.49 8.43
C ASP A 148 7.29 -7.44 8.27
N ASP A 149 7.57 -8.75 8.18
CA ASP A 149 6.53 -9.74 7.91
C ASP A 149 5.46 -9.81 9.01
N ALA A 150 5.86 -9.67 10.28
CA ALA A 150 4.93 -9.68 11.40
C ALA A 150 3.96 -8.50 11.34
N THR A 151 4.47 -7.31 11.04
CA THR A 151 3.66 -6.09 10.86
C THR A 151 2.75 -6.19 9.64
N CYS A 152 3.23 -6.74 8.51
CA CYS A 152 2.38 -7.00 7.34
C CYS A 152 1.20 -7.93 7.69
N VAL A 153 1.45 -8.97 8.48
CA VAL A 153 0.39 -9.88 8.95
C VAL A 153 -0.65 -9.13 9.78
N GLU A 154 -0.24 -8.25 10.69
CA GLU A 154 -1.18 -7.47 11.51
C GLU A 154 -1.99 -6.49 10.66
N VAL A 155 -1.36 -5.76 9.74
CA VAL A 155 -2.09 -4.87 8.81
C VAL A 155 -3.13 -5.65 8.01
N LEU A 156 -2.76 -6.77 7.42
CA LEU A 156 -3.71 -7.59 6.65
C LEU A 156 -4.84 -8.14 7.51
N ARG A 157 -4.58 -8.48 8.77
CA ARG A 157 -5.63 -8.88 9.74
C ARG A 157 -6.61 -7.75 10.01
N GLN A 158 -6.14 -6.50 10.15
CA GLN A 158 -7.04 -5.33 10.27
C GLN A 158 -7.92 -5.18 9.02
N VAL A 159 -7.35 -5.37 7.83
CA VAL A 159 -8.13 -5.37 6.58
C VAL A 159 -9.15 -6.51 6.57
N VAL A 160 -8.79 -7.72 6.99
CA VAL A 160 -9.70 -8.87 7.09
C VAL A 160 -10.86 -8.59 8.06
N ILE A 161 -10.58 -7.93 9.19
CA ILE A 161 -11.62 -7.49 10.14
C ILE A 161 -12.57 -6.50 9.45
N ALA A 162 -12.05 -5.53 8.70
CA ALA A 162 -12.84 -4.53 7.99
C ALA A 162 -13.66 -5.13 6.83
N VAL A 163 -13.13 -6.12 6.12
CA VAL A 163 -13.87 -6.94 5.13
C VAL A 163 -15.05 -7.64 5.77
N GLY A 164 -14.90 -8.09 7.02
CA GLY A 164 -15.96 -8.75 7.76
C GLY A 164 -16.46 -10.03 7.05
N THR A 165 -17.78 -10.15 6.89
CA THR A 165 -18.43 -11.29 6.21
C THR A 165 -18.78 -11.02 4.75
N THR A 166 -18.34 -9.89 4.18
CA THR A 166 -18.63 -9.50 2.80
C THR A 166 -17.73 -10.23 1.80
N ASP A 167 -18.07 -10.13 0.52
CA ASP A 167 -17.25 -10.64 -0.60
C ASP A 167 -16.20 -9.63 -1.09
N ALA A 168 -15.87 -8.63 -0.27
CA ALA A 168 -14.86 -7.64 -0.60
C ALA A 168 -13.51 -8.32 -0.91
N VAL A 169 -12.78 -7.75 -1.86
CA VAL A 169 -11.44 -8.20 -2.23
C VAL A 169 -10.38 -7.27 -1.63
N ILE A 170 -9.17 -7.80 -1.49
CA ILE A 170 -7.99 -7.02 -1.10
C ILE A 170 -7.05 -7.01 -2.29
N VAL A 171 -6.62 -5.84 -2.71
CA VAL A 171 -5.73 -5.64 -3.85
C VAL A 171 -4.45 -4.99 -3.36
N LEU A 172 -3.34 -5.68 -3.50
CA LEU A 172 -2.02 -5.13 -3.23
C LEU A 172 -1.38 -4.73 -4.55
N LEU A 173 -0.83 -3.52 -4.61
CA LEU A 173 0.06 -3.07 -5.69
C LEU A 173 1.47 -2.97 -5.13
N GLU A 174 2.29 -3.97 -5.40
CA GLU A 174 3.64 -4.08 -4.83
C GLU A 174 4.66 -4.47 -5.91
N LEU A 175 5.91 -4.14 -5.68
CA LEU A 175 6.99 -4.75 -6.41
C LEU A 175 7.14 -6.18 -5.89
N VAL A 176 7.13 -7.16 -6.80
CA VAL A 176 7.32 -8.56 -6.42
C VAL A 176 8.66 -9.03 -6.98
N MET A 177 9.59 -9.31 -6.07
CA MET A 177 10.94 -9.77 -6.40
C MET A 177 10.91 -11.11 -7.13
N PRO A 178 11.73 -11.30 -8.16
CA PRO A 178 11.96 -12.63 -8.71
C PRO A 178 12.67 -13.51 -7.67
N GLU A 179 12.42 -14.81 -7.68
CA GLU A 179 13.07 -15.76 -6.76
C GLU A 179 14.59 -15.80 -6.95
N HIS A 180 15.07 -15.50 -8.18
CA HIS A 180 16.50 -15.47 -8.53
C HIS A 180 16.77 -14.39 -9.57
N ASN A 181 18.01 -13.93 -9.63
CA ASN A 181 18.50 -13.00 -10.64
C ASN A 181 17.69 -11.70 -10.73
N ALA A 182 17.48 -11.04 -9.58
CA ALA A 182 16.84 -9.73 -9.53
C ALA A 182 17.56 -8.74 -10.48
N ASP A 183 16.78 -8.01 -11.25
CA ASP A 183 17.30 -6.90 -12.06
C ASP A 183 17.70 -5.71 -11.19
N LEU A 184 18.42 -4.77 -11.79
CA LEU A 184 18.93 -3.60 -11.07
C LEU A 184 17.81 -2.75 -10.46
N THR A 185 16.67 -2.62 -11.14
CA THR A 185 15.54 -1.83 -10.66
C THR A 185 14.97 -2.46 -9.40
N SER A 186 14.64 -3.74 -9.45
CA SER A 186 14.10 -4.49 -8.30
C SER A 186 15.06 -4.46 -7.11
N ALA A 187 16.35 -4.72 -7.34
CA ALA A 187 17.37 -4.67 -6.28
C ALA A 187 17.55 -3.26 -5.70
N SER A 188 17.39 -2.21 -6.50
CA SER A 188 17.49 -0.82 -6.03
C SER A 188 16.31 -0.44 -5.14
N PHE A 189 15.09 -0.87 -5.46
CA PHE A 189 13.92 -0.65 -4.61
C PHE A 189 14.05 -1.41 -3.29
N ASP A 190 14.47 -2.67 -3.33
CA ASP A 190 14.71 -3.45 -2.10
C ASP A 190 15.77 -2.81 -1.20
N MET A 191 16.85 -2.32 -1.79
CA MET A 191 17.88 -1.56 -1.06
C MET A 191 17.30 -0.29 -0.42
N GLN A 192 16.38 0.41 -1.08
CA GLN A 192 15.75 1.60 -0.51
C GLN A 192 14.87 1.25 0.70
N MET A 193 14.13 0.13 0.63
CA MET A 193 13.37 -0.36 1.78
C MET A 193 14.29 -0.67 2.96
N PHE A 194 15.36 -1.43 2.75
CA PHE A 194 16.36 -1.71 3.79
C PHE A 194 16.99 -0.43 4.38
N MET A 195 17.28 0.55 3.53
CA MET A 195 17.93 1.81 3.97
C MET A 195 17.04 2.66 4.87
N GLY A 196 15.73 2.69 4.62
CA GLY A 196 14.79 3.62 5.26
C GLY A 196 13.84 2.98 6.26
N THR A 197 13.54 1.70 6.11
CA THR A 197 12.44 1.04 6.83
C THR A 197 12.86 -0.32 7.38
N ARG A 198 11.96 -0.98 8.09
CA ARG A 198 12.12 -2.39 8.50
C ARG A 198 11.60 -3.36 7.43
N GLY A 199 11.15 -2.82 6.32
CA GLY A 199 10.55 -3.57 5.25
C GLY A 199 11.57 -4.09 4.23
N ARG A 200 11.01 -4.68 3.20
CA ARG A 200 11.73 -5.22 2.04
C ARG A 200 10.78 -5.46 0.89
N GLU A 201 11.31 -5.55 -0.30
CA GLU A 201 10.57 -6.11 -1.41
C GLU A 201 10.55 -7.64 -1.30
N ARG A 202 9.39 -8.26 -1.57
CA ARG A 202 9.18 -9.70 -1.36
C ARG A 202 8.96 -10.43 -2.66
N SER A 203 9.45 -11.67 -2.72
CA SER A 203 9.06 -12.61 -3.75
C SER A 203 7.62 -13.10 -3.55
N LEU A 204 7.04 -13.71 -4.58
CA LEU A 204 5.67 -14.22 -4.48
C LEU A 204 5.53 -15.27 -3.37
N ARG A 205 6.52 -16.15 -3.22
CA ARG A 205 6.56 -17.16 -2.15
C ARG A 205 6.60 -16.53 -0.76
N GLU A 206 7.33 -15.44 -0.58
CA GLU A 206 7.38 -14.71 0.70
C GLU A 206 6.05 -14.02 0.99
N TRP A 207 5.40 -13.44 -0.04
CA TRP A 207 4.03 -12.92 0.10
C TRP A 207 3.04 -14.00 0.50
N GLU A 208 3.07 -15.19 -0.11
CA GLU A 208 2.21 -16.32 0.25
C GLU A 208 2.39 -16.75 1.70
N ALA A 209 3.62 -16.69 2.24
CA ALA A 209 3.89 -16.95 3.65
C ALA A 209 3.24 -15.92 4.58
N VAL A 210 3.23 -14.63 4.20
CA VAL A 210 2.51 -13.57 4.91
C VAL A 210 0.99 -13.78 4.81
N PHE A 211 0.48 -14.09 3.62
CA PHE A 211 -0.96 -14.30 3.39
C PHE A 211 -1.53 -15.45 4.21
N SER A 212 -0.80 -16.57 4.27
CA SER A 212 -1.22 -17.75 5.03
C SER A 212 -1.40 -17.45 6.52
N GLN A 213 -0.62 -16.53 7.08
CA GLN A 213 -0.69 -16.12 8.48
C GLN A 213 -1.74 -15.03 8.73
N SER A 214 -2.19 -14.35 7.68
CA SER A 214 -3.12 -13.22 7.77
C SER A 214 -4.59 -13.60 7.59
N GLY A 215 -4.88 -14.87 7.26
CA GLY A 215 -6.24 -15.32 6.96
C GLY A 215 -6.76 -14.89 5.59
N VAL A 216 -5.86 -14.66 4.65
CA VAL A 216 -6.16 -14.36 3.24
C VAL A 216 -5.51 -15.39 2.32
N VAL A 217 -6.02 -15.49 1.11
CA VAL A 217 -5.49 -16.35 0.04
C VAL A 217 -5.33 -15.54 -1.22
N LEU A 218 -4.23 -15.78 -1.95
CA LEU A 218 -4.00 -15.22 -3.27
C LEU A 218 -4.95 -15.87 -4.27
N VAL A 219 -5.74 -15.05 -4.96
CA VAL A 219 -6.67 -15.49 -6.01
C VAL A 219 -6.05 -15.27 -7.39
N GLU A 220 -5.36 -14.15 -7.57
CA GLU A 220 -4.77 -13.79 -8.85
C GLU A 220 -3.52 -12.92 -8.64
N ALA A 221 -2.52 -13.11 -9.49
CA ALA A 221 -1.33 -12.26 -9.55
C ALA A 221 -1.20 -11.71 -10.98
N ILE A 222 -1.45 -10.41 -11.15
CA ILE A 222 -1.47 -9.74 -12.45
C ILE A 222 -0.15 -8.98 -12.64
N LEU A 223 0.52 -9.26 -13.74
CA LEU A 223 1.71 -8.50 -14.15
C LEU A 223 1.28 -7.16 -14.73
N LEU A 224 1.79 -6.07 -14.18
CA LEU A 224 1.55 -4.73 -14.70
C LEU A 224 2.54 -4.37 -15.80
N ALA A 225 2.19 -3.40 -16.64
CA ALA A 225 3.10 -2.89 -17.67
C ALA A 225 4.33 -2.16 -17.10
N SER A 226 4.30 -1.82 -15.81
CA SER A 226 5.41 -1.26 -15.04
C SER A 226 6.15 -2.38 -14.27
N PHE A 227 7.02 -1.99 -13.35
CA PHE A 227 7.80 -2.90 -12.50
C PHE A 227 6.98 -3.59 -11.38
N GLY A 228 5.70 -3.22 -11.19
CA GLY A 228 4.85 -3.75 -10.12
C GLY A 228 4.01 -4.95 -10.54
N ARG A 229 3.45 -5.61 -9.52
CA ARG A 229 2.39 -6.61 -9.69
C ARG A 229 1.17 -6.22 -8.88
N MET A 230 0.01 -6.64 -9.34
CA MET A 230 -1.22 -6.59 -8.58
C MET A 230 -1.51 -7.98 -8.03
N LEU A 231 -1.61 -8.08 -6.70
CA LEU A 231 -1.96 -9.31 -6.00
C LEU A 231 -3.39 -9.17 -5.48
N VAL A 232 -4.30 -9.97 -6.03
CA VAL A 232 -5.71 -9.98 -5.64
C VAL A 232 -5.92 -11.06 -4.60
N LEU A 233 -6.41 -10.69 -3.44
CA LEU A 233 -6.59 -11.57 -2.30
C LEU A 233 -8.06 -11.64 -1.88
N ARG A 234 -8.44 -12.75 -1.30
CA ARG A 234 -9.72 -12.92 -0.59
C ARG A 234 -9.51 -13.44 0.82
N ARG A 235 -10.41 -13.09 1.70
CA ARG A 235 -10.47 -13.68 3.04
C ARG A 235 -10.72 -15.19 2.95
N VAL A 236 -10.00 -15.96 3.75
CA VAL A 236 -10.28 -17.40 3.90
C VAL A 236 -11.60 -17.55 4.64
N THR A 237 -12.60 -18.10 3.98
CA THR A 237 -13.87 -18.49 4.61
C THR A 237 -13.73 -19.88 5.21
N GLY A 238 -14.14 -20.08 6.46
CA GLY A 238 -13.91 -21.30 7.24
C GLY A 238 -14.62 -22.57 6.74
N HIS A 239 -14.68 -22.80 5.42
CA HIS A 239 -15.30 -23.99 4.80
C HIS A 239 -14.44 -24.62 3.70
N SER A 240 -13.13 -24.73 3.90
CA SER A 240 -12.31 -25.54 2.97
C SER A 240 -11.13 -26.19 3.69
N VAL A 241 -11.45 -27.00 4.72
CA VAL A 241 -10.57 -28.09 5.13
C VAL A 241 -11.46 -29.33 5.21
N ARG A 242 -11.75 -29.92 4.08
CA ARG A 242 -12.16 -31.32 3.99
C ARG A 242 -11.48 -31.97 2.79
N GLY A 243 -10.62 -32.89 3.09
CA GLY A 243 -10.18 -33.94 2.17
C GLY A 243 -8.76 -33.89 1.75
#